data_d76e305d13a9f40ebae7911f6508ad20
#
_entry.id   d76e305d13a9f40ebae7911f6508ad20
#
_cell.length_a   1.000
_cell.length_b   1.000
_cell.length_c   1.000
_cell.angle_alpha   90.00
_cell.angle_beta   90.00
_cell.angle_gamma   90.00
#
_symmetry.space_group_name_H-M   'P 1'
#
loop_
_entity.id
_entity.type
_entity.pdbx_description
1 polymer ?
#
loop_
_entity_poly.entity_id
_entity_poly.type
_entity_poly.pdbx_seq_one_letter_code
_entity_poly.pdbx_strand_id
1 'polypeptide(L)'
;MRRRFLLLSAGMGAGHDAVAAELARRLRERGDHAVVRDVLALLPLGTGPAVRSFYRAAVRHAPRVYAGIHALFLSPAKGPRPSSAPLAAAAERGLMDLVELWRPDAVVCTFHLAAEITGRLRARGTLTVPAAVFLTDFAVHRGWLHPGNDLYVCVTEEAAAAVRADTGRTALVSGPVVAPRFRSKSRAPSHWEYDFARLAPGRAPVLLSTGAWGVGSAVADTARSLAGDGWLPVVLCGRDRALMRRTARLPGVLGQGWVPDMPELLASVRVLIDNAAGQTAVQALASGVPVIGYRPVPGHGAEGVRSMAAAGLSVHARNLPELLRAVDRLASAGAARDRQRARGAAAFTADAAALISDFCLPGPDHGPS
;
A
#
# COMPACT_ATOMS: atom_id res chain seq x y z
N MET A 1 -9.92 -30.59 -2.23
CA MET A 1 -8.45 -30.68 -2.04
C MET A 1 -7.96 -29.35 -1.47
N ARG A 2 -6.93 -29.35 -0.59
CA ARG A 2 -6.29 -28.13 -0.10
C ARG A 2 -5.35 -27.60 -1.17
N ARG A 3 -5.57 -26.38 -1.66
CA ARG A 3 -4.72 -25.75 -2.69
C ARG A 3 -3.50 -25.08 -2.08
N ARG A 4 -2.48 -24.88 -2.89
CA ARG A 4 -1.19 -24.30 -2.51
C ARG A 4 -1.01 -22.98 -3.25
N PHE A 5 -1.04 -21.87 -2.54
CA PHE A 5 -0.84 -20.52 -3.09
C PHE A 5 0.55 -20.01 -2.76
N LEU A 6 1.30 -19.61 -3.78
CA LEU A 6 2.58 -18.93 -3.64
C LEU A 6 2.35 -17.42 -3.80
N LEU A 7 2.49 -16.66 -2.72
CA LEU A 7 2.36 -15.22 -2.76
C LEU A 7 3.74 -14.57 -2.90
N LEU A 8 3.89 -13.68 -3.88
CA LEU A 8 5.12 -12.93 -4.15
C LEU A 8 4.95 -11.48 -3.75
N SER A 9 5.71 -11.05 -2.75
CA SER A 9 5.78 -9.69 -2.25
C SER A 9 7.17 -9.10 -2.45
N ALA A 10 7.39 -7.87 -2.02
CA ALA A 10 8.73 -7.29 -1.94
C ALA A 10 8.86 -6.43 -0.69
N GLY A 11 9.94 -6.65 0.06
CA GLY A 11 10.30 -5.83 1.24
C GLY A 11 10.74 -4.41 0.86
N MET A 12 9.99 -3.75 -0.03
CA MET A 12 10.20 -2.37 -0.52
C MET A 12 9.38 -1.35 0.28
N GLY A 13 9.29 -1.55 1.57
CA GLY A 13 8.39 -0.89 2.52
C GLY A 13 7.62 -1.95 3.29
N ALA A 14 6.66 -1.56 4.13
CA ALA A 14 5.88 -2.53 4.90
C ALA A 14 4.51 -2.84 4.26
N GLY A 15 4.11 -2.08 3.24
CA GLY A 15 2.74 -2.13 2.69
C GLY A 15 2.45 -3.42 1.93
N HIS A 16 3.27 -3.74 0.93
CA HIS A 16 3.11 -4.95 0.11
C HIS A 16 3.18 -6.23 0.94
N ASP A 17 4.12 -6.28 1.91
CA ASP A 17 4.27 -7.42 2.81
C ASP A 17 3.06 -7.59 3.73
N ALA A 18 2.49 -6.50 4.23
CA ALA A 18 1.28 -6.54 5.06
C ALA A 18 0.07 -7.06 4.26
N VAL A 19 -0.08 -6.66 3.00
CA VAL A 19 -1.12 -7.15 2.10
C VAL A 19 -0.92 -8.63 1.79
N ALA A 20 0.30 -9.04 1.42
CA ALA A 20 0.61 -10.44 1.14
C ALA A 20 0.37 -11.34 2.35
N ALA A 21 0.79 -10.90 3.54
CA ALA A 21 0.57 -11.63 4.78
C ALA A 21 -0.93 -11.78 5.11
N GLU A 22 -1.73 -10.74 4.89
CA GLU A 22 -3.17 -10.77 5.14
C GLU A 22 -3.90 -11.66 4.12
N LEU A 23 -3.56 -11.58 2.83
CA LEU A 23 -4.10 -12.51 1.82
C LEU A 23 -3.76 -13.97 2.14
N ALA A 24 -2.51 -14.24 2.52
CA ALA A 24 -2.09 -15.58 2.91
C ALA A 24 -2.82 -16.08 4.16
N ARG A 25 -3.07 -15.20 5.14
CA ARG A 25 -3.87 -15.52 6.33
C ARG A 25 -5.30 -15.92 5.95
N ARG A 26 -5.97 -15.12 5.11
CA ARG A 26 -7.35 -15.39 4.65
C ARG A 26 -7.45 -16.67 3.82
N LEU A 27 -6.48 -16.94 2.93
CA LEU A 27 -6.42 -18.19 2.19
C LEU A 27 -6.30 -19.40 3.13
N ARG A 28 -5.46 -19.31 4.18
CA ARG A 28 -5.32 -20.37 5.18
C ARG A 28 -6.61 -20.59 6.00
N GLU A 29 -7.33 -19.52 6.33
CA GLU A 29 -8.63 -19.61 7.01
C GLU A 29 -9.70 -20.29 6.14
N ARG A 30 -9.57 -20.22 4.83
CA ARG A 30 -10.38 -20.96 3.87
C ARG A 30 -9.96 -22.45 3.73
N GLY A 31 -8.94 -22.88 4.44
CA GLY A 31 -8.43 -24.25 4.43
C GLY A 31 -7.30 -24.52 3.42
N ASP A 32 -6.87 -23.52 2.67
CA ASP A 32 -5.78 -23.64 1.70
C ASP A 32 -4.39 -23.50 2.35
N HIS A 33 -3.34 -23.90 1.64
CA HIS A 33 -1.95 -23.63 2.02
C HIS A 33 -1.47 -22.36 1.30
N ALA A 34 -0.89 -21.43 2.03
CA ALA A 34 -0.36 -20.20 1.44
C ALA A 34 0.99 -19.85 2.05
N VAL A 35 1.98 -19.53 1.23
CA VAL A 35 3.30 -19.04 1.66
C VAL A 35 3.62 -17.72 0.98
N VAL A 36 4.30 -16.83 1.70
CA VAL A 36 4.77 -15.56 1.17
C VAL A 36 6.27 -15.65 0.93
N ARG A 37 6.73 -15.16 -0.22
CA ARG A 37 8.15 -15.07 -0.58
C ARG A 37 8.45 -13.66 -1.09
N ASP A 38 9.66 -13.20 -0.79
CA ASP A 38 10.18 -11.93 -1.30
C ASP A 38 10.71 -12.14 -2.73
N VAL A 39 10.09 -11.47 -3.70
CA VAL A 39 10.51 -11.54 -5.11
C VAL A 39 11.95 -11.06 -5.33
N LEU A 40 12.45 -10.14 -4.49
CA LEU A 40 13.84 -9.69 -4.58
C LEU A 40 14.85 -10.78 -4.18
N ALA A 41 14.42 -11.78 -3.40
CA ALA A 41 15.28 -12.92 -3.07
C ALA A 41 15.45 -13.89 -4.24
N LEU A 42 14.62 -13.78 -5.30
CA LEU A 42 14.73 -14.58 -6.53
C LEU A 42 15.80 -14.03 -7.49
N LEU A 43 16.29 -12.82 -7.24
CA LEU A 43 17.36 -12.21 -8.04
C LEU A 43 18.72 -12.86 -7.72
N PRO A 44 19.59 -13.05 -8.74
CA PRO A 44 20.89 -13.71 -8.54
C PRO A 44 21.84 -12.87 -7.66
N LEU A 45 22.76 -13.57 -6.98
CA LEU A 45 23.99 -13.03 -6.39
C LEU A 45 23.82 -11.75 -5.53
N GLY A 46 22.83 -11.70 -4.63
CA GLY A 46 22.68 -10.57 -3.71
C GLY A 46 22.17 -9.27 -4.35
N THR A 47 21.76 -9.30 -5.62
CA THR A 47 21.18 -8.15 -6.34
C THR A 47 19.94 -7.61 -5.65
N GLY A 48 19.10 -8.47 -5.04
CA GLY A 48 17.89 -8.06 -4.34
C GLY A 48 18.14 -7.07 -3.20
N PRO A 49 19.04 -7.33 -2.24
CA PRO A 49 19.43 -6.36 -1.21
C PRO A 49 19.99 -5.05 -1.79
N ALA A 50 20.74 -5.10 -2.89
CA ALA A 50 21.26 -3.90 -3.55
C ALA A 50 20.13 -3.04 -4.15
N VAL A 51 19.18 -3.66 -4.87
CA VAL A 51 17.99 -2.98 -5.41
C VAL A 51 17.19 -2.33 -4.29
N ARG A 52 16.94 -3.04 -3.19
CA ARG A 52 16.22 -2.51 -2.02
C ARG A 52 16.96 -1.32 -1.41
N SER A 53 18.27 -1.42 -1.23
CA SER A 53 19.09 -0.36 -0.65
C SER A 53 19.13 0.87 -1.54
N PHE A 54 19.31 0.69 -2.86
CA PHE A 54 19.27 1.75 -3.85
C PHE A 54 17.92 2.46 -3.84
N TYR A 55 16.81 1.70 -3.91
CA TYR A 55 15.46 2.27 -3.90
C TYR A 55 15.24 3.11 -2.62
N ARG A 56 15.56 2.55 -1.45
CA ARG A 56 15.43 3.26 -0.18
C ARG A 56 16.25 4.55 -0.14
N ALA A 57 17.48 4.50 -0.64
CA ALA A 57 18.35 5.67 -0.72
C ALA A 57 17.79 6.72 -1.70
N ALA A 58 17.34 6.31 -2.88
CA ALA A 58 16.77 7.20 -3.89
C ALA A 58 15.53 7.92 -3.37
N VAL A 59 14.57 7.19 -2.80
CA VAL A 59 13.34 7.78 -2.27
C VAL A 59 13.61 8.72 -1.09
N ARG A 60 14.59 8.39 -0.24
CA ARG A 60 14.88 9.15 0.98
C ARG A 60 15.77 10.37 0.74
N HIS A 61 16.80 10.23 -0.08
CA HIS A 61 17.87 11.23 -0.21
C HIS A 61 17.89 11.94 -1.56
N ALA A 62 17.28 11.32 -2.59
CA ALA A 62 17.27 11.85 -3.94
C ALA A 62 15.86 11.77 -4.58
N PRO A 63 14.82 12.39 -3.97
CA PRO A 63 13.43 12.23 -4.42
C PRO A 63 13.19 12.69 -5.86
N ARG A 64 13.99 13.65 -6.38
CA ARG A 64 13.92 14.07 -7.79
C ARG A 64 14.48 12.98 -8.73
N VAL A 65 15.55 12.29 -8.33
CA VAL A 65 16.09 11.15 -9.09
C VAL A 65 15.09 10.01 -9.10
N TYR A 66 14.49 9.72 -7.94
CA TYR A 66 13.42 8.74 -7.86
C TYR A 66 12.21 9.10 -8.75
N ALA A 67 11.77 10.36 -8.75
CA ALA A 67 10.70 10.83 -9.64
C ALA A 67 11.06 10.63 -11.11
N GLY A 68 12.30 10.89 -11.51
CA GLY A 68 12.80 10.64 -12.86
C GLY A 68 12.78 9.15 -13.23
N ILE A 69 13.23 8.27 -12.33
CA ILE A 69 13.17 6.82 -12.51
C ILE A 69 11.71 6.37 -12.65
N HIS A 70 10.82 6.83 -11.76
CA HIS A 70 9.39 6.50 -11.83
C HIS A 70 8.78 6.96 -13.17
N ALA A 71 9.03 8.20 -13.57
CA ALA A 71 8.54 8.75 -14.84
C ALA A 71 9.05 7.96 -16.06
N LEU A 72 10.30 7.50 -16.02
CA LEU A 72 10.92 6.77 -17.11
C LEU A 72 10.43 5.32 -17.19
N PHE A 73 10.34 4.63 -16.06
CA PHE A 73 10.10 3.18 -16.02
C PHE A 73 8.65 2.79 -15.73
N LEU A 74 7.90 3.61 -14.99
CA LEU A 74 6.59 3.22 -14.44
C LEU A 74 5.41 4.08 -14.92
N SER A 75 5.62 5.35 -15.31
CA SER A 75 4.53 6.22 -15.77
C SER A 75 3.84 5.69 -17.02
N PRO A 76 2.50 5.77 -17.10
CA PRO A 76 1.75 5.45 -18.30
C PRO A 76 2.05 6.48 -19.38
N ALA A 77 2.83 6.12 -20.39
CA ALA A 77 3.08 6.96 -21.55
C ALA A 77 3.23 6.11 -22.81
N LYS A 78 2.78 6.63 -23.95
CA LYS A 78 2.87 5.96 -25.25
C LYS A 78 4.30 5.99 -25.77
N GLY A 79 4.75 4.87 -26.38
CA GLY A 79 6.03 4.74 -27.08
C GLY A 79 7.05 3.83 -26.34
N PRO A 80 8.15 3.46 -27.05
CA PRO A 80 9.19 2.59 -26.50
C PRO A 80 9.92 3.28 -25.35
N ARG A 81 9.98 2.62 -24.20
CA ARG A 81 10.64 3.12 -22.98
C ARG A 81 11.37 1.99 -22.27
N PRO A 82 12.39 2.32 -21.47
CA PRO A 82 12.99 1.35 -20.57
C PRO A 82 11.91 0.69 -19.69
N SER A 83 12.07 -0.59 -19.42
CA SER A 83 11.14 -1.35 -18.57
C SER A 83 11.93 -2.11 -17.49
N SER A 84 11.22 -2.67 -16.53
CA SER A 84 11.79 -3.60 -15.55
C SER A 84 12.11 -4.99 -16.13
N ALA A 85 11.87 -5.20 -17.43
CA ALA A 85 12.05 -6.49 -18.09
C ALA A 85 13.43 -7.14 -17.90
N PRO A 86 14.57 -6.43 -17.91
CA PRO A 86 15.86 -7.06 -17.62
C PRO A 86 15.96 -7.58 -16.18
N LEU A 87 15.42 -6.83 -15.21
CA LEU A 87 15.37 -7.24 -13.82
C LEU A 87 14.42 -8.43 -13.62
N ALA A 88 13.26 -8.38 -14.27
CA ALA A 88 12.31 -9.48 -14.28
C ALA A 88 12.93 -10.75 -14.88
N ALA A 89 13.59 -10.65 -16.03
CA ALA A 89 14.27 -11.77 -16.68
C ALA A 89 15.33 -12.42 -15.77
N ALA A 90 16.07 -11.61 -15.01
CA ALA A 90 17.07 -12.13 -14.06
C ALA A 90 16.46 -12.95 -12.92
N ALA A 91 15.20 -12.70 -12.55
CA ALA A 91 14.50 -13.41 -11.47
C ALA A 91 13.68 -14.62 -11.97
N GLU A 92 13.47 -14.78 -13.28
CA GLU A 92 12.61 -15.84 -13.85
C GLU A 92 13.03 -17.22 -13.42
N ARG A 93 14.34 -17.52 -13.48
CA ARG A 93 14.87 -18.83 -13.07
C ARG A 93 14.59 -19.10 -11.59
N GLY A 94 14.87 -18.13 -10.72
CA GLY A 94 14.61 -18.29 -9.29
C GLY A 94 13.13 -18.51 -8.97
N LEU A 95 12.21 -17.93 -9.75
CA LEU A 95 10.79 -18.22 -9.60
C LEU A 95 10.46 -19.64 -10.06
N MET A 96 11.00 -20.11 -11.19
CA MET A 96 10.74 -21.45 -11.67
C MET A 96 11.29 -22.52 -10.72
N ASP A 97 12.49 -22.34 -10.19
CA ASP A 97 13.08 -23.23 -9.16
C ASP A 97 12.16 -23.30 -7.92
N LEU A 98 11.59 -22.17 -7.51
CA LEU A 98 10.65 -22.10 -6.38
C LEU A 98 9.30 -22.77 -6.70
N VAL A 99 8.79 -22.61 -7.93
CA VAL A 99 7.55 -23.28 -8.40
C VAL A 99 7.75 -24.78 -8.46
N GLU A 100 8.87 -25.27 -8.97
CA GLU A 100 9.18 -26.69 -9.02
C GLU A 100 9.30 -27.29 -7.61
N LEU A 101 10.02 -26.62 -6.71
CA LEU A 101 10.21 -27.04 -5.32
C LEU A 101 8.89 -27.10 -4.56
N TRP A 102 8.06 -26.05 -4.67
CA TRP A 102 6.90 -25.91 -3.82
C TRP A 102 5.61 -26.39 -4.47
N ARG A 103 5.57 -26.55 -5.80
CA ARG A 103 4.44 -27.02 -6.62
C ARG A 103 3.14 -26.31 -6.24
N PRO A 104 3.05 -24.98 -6.41
CA PRO A 104 1.83 -24.25 -6.13
C PRO A 104 0.75 -24.55 -7.17
N ASP A 105 -0.52 -24.44 -6.77
CA ASP A 105 -1.66 -24.48 -7.69
C ASP A 105 -1.91 -23.09 -8.33
N ALA A 106 -1.42 -22.01 -7.70
CA ALA A 106 -1.49 -20.67 -8.24
C ALA A 106 -0.38 -19.76 -7.63
N VAL A 107 0.01 -18.75 -8.40
CA VAL A 107 0.91 -17.67 -7.94
C VAL A 107 0.13 -16.39 -7.79
N VAL A 108 0.33 -15.66 -6.68
CA VAL A 108 -0.34 -14.39 -6.38
C VAL A 108 0.70 -13.30 -6.20
N CYS A 109 0.63 -12.25 -7.00
CA CYS A 109 1.57 -11.12 -6.97
C CYS A 109 0.97 -9.95 -6.20
N THR A 110 1.69 -9.45 -5.20
CA THR A 110 1.34 -8.22 -4.47
C THR A 110 2.37 -7.10 -4.68
N PHE A 111 3.27 -7.29 -5.65
CA PHE A 111 4.28 -6.33 -6.05
C PHE A 111 4.49 -6.34 -7.57
N HIS A 112 4.67 -5.18 -8.17
CA HIS A 112 4.69 -5.03 -9.62
C HIS A 112 5.79 -5.83 -10.34
N LEU A 113 7.00 -5.98 -9.75
CA LEU A 113 8.05 -6.81 -10.34
C LEU A 113 7.62 -8.28 -10.40
N ALA A 114 6.90 -8.78 -9.39
CA ALA A 114 6.35 -10.12 -9.41
C ALA A 114 5.32 -10.29 -10.54
N ALA A 115 4.45 -9.29 -10.75
CA ALA A 115 3.47 -9.28 -11.84
C ALA A 115 4.15 -9.29 -13.23
N GLU A 116 5.25 -8.57 -13.40
CA GLU A 116 6.06 -8.59 -14.62
C GLU A 116 6.67 -9.99 -14.86
N ILE A 117 7.28 -10.60 -13.84
CA ILE A 117 7.91 -11.93 -13.95
C ILE A 117 6.88 -12.99 -14.31
N THR A 118 5.78 -13.06 -13.55
CA THR A 118 4.73 -14.08 -13.79
C THR A 118 4.06 -13.88 -15.14
N GLY A 119 3.75 -12.64 -15.51
CA GLY A 119 3.16 -12.33 -16.80
C GLY A 119 4.04 -12.76 -17.98
N ARG A 120 5.35 -12.51 -17.90
CA ARG A 120 6.34 -12.95 -18.93
C ARG A 120 6.41 -14.47 -19.03
N LEU A 121 6.47 -15.17 -17.90
CA LEU A 121 6.55 -16.64 -17.86
C LEU A 121 5.23 -17.27 -18.34
N ARG A 122 4.08 -16.70 -17.97
CA ARG A 122 2.76 -17.14 -18.44
C ARG A 122 2.60 -16.96 -19.95
N ALA A 123 2.97 -15.77 -20.47
CA ALA A 123 2.88 -15.47 -21.90
C ALA A 123 3.69 -16.42 -22.77
N ARG A 124 4.78 -17.00 -22.23
CA ARG A 124 5.62 -18.01 -22.93
C ARG A 124 5.20 -19.45 -22.65
N GLY A 125 4.18 -19.68 -21.82
CA GLY A 125 3.76 -21.01 -21.40
C GLY A 125 4.74 -21.73 -20.45
N THR A 126 5.79 -21.04 -19.97
CA THR A 126 6.79 -21.60 -19.04
C THR A 126 6.19 -21.79 -17.64
N LEU A 127 5.44 -20.81 -17.14
CA LEU A 127 4.64 -20.93 -15.92
C LEU A 127 3.26 -21.48 -16.32
N THR A 128 2.96 -22.70 -15.94
CA THR A 128 1.71 -23.40 -16.32
C THR A 128 0.55 -23.13 -15.36
N VAL A 129 0.85 -22.81 -14.09
CA VAL A 129 -0.17 -22.49 -13.08
C VAL A 129 -0.69 -21.06 -13.23
N PRO A 130 -1.97 -20.80 -12.86
CA PRO A 130 -2.55 -19.45 -12.92
C PRO A 130 -1.75 -18.41 -12.13
N ALA A 131 -1.70 -17.19 -12.66
CA ALA A 131 -1.07 -16.04 -12.01
C ALA A 131 -2.11 -14.94 -11.78
N ALA A 132 -2.38 -14.62 -10.51
CA ALA A 132 -3.25 -13.53 -10.08
C ALA A 132 -2.41 -12.36 -9.55
N VAL A 133 -2.82 -11.13 -9.87
CA VAL A 133 -2.19 -9.90 -9.39
C VAL A 133 -3.16 -9.18 -8.47
N PHE A 134 -2.78 -8.97 -7.21
CA PHE A 134 -3.46 -8.02 -6.33
C PHE A 134 -2.76 -6.67 -6.42
N LEU A 135 -3.43 -5.71 -7.02
CA LEU A 135 -2.95 -4.34 -7.24
C LEU A 135 -3.12 -3.55 -5.94
N THR A 136 -2.01 -3.29 -5.25
CA THR A 136 -2.03 -2.63 -3.94
C THR A 136 -2.21 -1.12 -4.02
N ASP A 137 -1.92 -0.52 -5.17
CA ASP A 137 -1.86 0.91 -5.37
C ASP A 137 -3.19 1.49 -5.86
N PHE A 138 -3.54 2.69 -5.40
CA PHE A 138 -4.70 3.43 -5.91
C PHE A 138 -4.48 3.96 -7.33
N ALA A 139 -3.23 4.16 -7.74
CA ALA A 139 -2.86 4.53 -9.10
C ALA A 139 -2.21 3.36 -9.83
N VAL A 140 -2.72 3.05 -11.01
CA VAL A 140 -2.16 2.00 -11.85
C VAL A 140 -0.99 2.55 -12.65
N HIS A 141 0.17 1.96 -12.50
CA HIS A 141 1.31 2.23 -13.34
C HIS A 141 1.67 1.00 -14.18
N ARG A 142 2.35 1.21 -15.31
CA ARG A 142 2.61 0.16 -16.30
C ARG A 142 3.38 -1.06 -15.76
N GLY A 143 4.14 -0.91 -14.67
CA GLY A 143 4.85 -2.03 -14.04
C GLY A 143 3.93 -3.11 -13.48
N TRP A 144 2.65 -2.79 -13.21
CA TRP A 144 1.65 -3.77 -12.81
C TRP A 144 1.06 -4.55 -13.99
N LEU A 145 1.10 -3.95 -15.19
CA LEU A 145 0.30 -4.36 -16.33
C LEU A 145 1.09 -5.32 -17.23
N HIS A 146 0.71 -6.58 -17.25
CA HIS A 146 1.24 -7.56 -18.19
C HIS A 146 0.12 -8.50 -18.67
N PRO A 147 -0.15 -8.59 -20.00
CA PRO A 147 -1.26 -9.37 -20.54
C PRO A 147 -1.11 -10.89 -20.34
N GLY A 148 0.04 -11.35 -19.87
CA GLY A 148 0.25 -12.77 -19.54
C GLY A 148 -0.37 -13.21 -18.22
N ASN A 149 -0.63 -12.30 -17.26
CA ASN A 149 -1.31 -12.67 -16.02
C ASN A 149 -2.79 -12.96 -16.28
N ASP A 150 -3.38 -13.85 -15.50
CA ASP A 150 -4.72 -14.39 -15.77
C ASP A 150 -5.83 -13.56 -15.08
N LEU A 151 -5.56 -13.04 -13.87
CA LEU A 151 -6.50 -12.28 -13.07
C LEU A 151 -5.83 -11.05 -12.45
N TYR A 152 -6.58 -9.95 -12.40
CA TYR A 152 -6.26 -8.78 -11.59
C TYR A 152 -7.35 -8.53 -10.55
N VAL A 153 -6.94 -8.29 -9.30
CA VAL A 153 -7.83 -7.83 -8.23
C VAL A 153 -7.39 -6.44 -7.82
N CYS A 154 -8.28 -5.48 -7.93
CA CYS A 154 -7.99 -4.05 -7.84
C CYS A 154 -8.65 -3.40 -6.62
N VAL A 155 -8.07 -2.30 -6.17
CA VAL A 155 -8.57 -1.53 -5.03
C VAL A 155 -9.72 -0.59 -5.40
N THR A 156 -9.85 -0.19 -6.68
CA THR A 156 -10.91 0.68 -7.19
C THR A 156 -11.37 0.24 -8.58
N GLU A 157 -12.56 0.70 -8.98
CA GLU A 157 -13.09 0.43 -10.32
C GLU A 157 -12.26 1.15 -11.40
N GLU A 158 -11.74 2.34 -11.12
CA GLU A 158 -10.85 3.06 -12.05
C GLU A 158 -9.58 2.24 -12.32
N ALA A 159 -9.02 1.61 -11.28
CA ALA A 159 -7.86 0.73 -11.43
C ALA A 159 -8.22 -0.51 -12.27
N ALA A 160 -9.38 -1.13 -12.02
CA ALA A 160 -9.84 -2.28 -12.79
C ALA A 160 -10.13 -1.93 -14.25
N ALA A 161 -10.73 -0.77 -14.52
CA ALA A 161 -10.96 -0.28 -15.88
C ALA A 161 -9.65 -0.04 -16.64
N ALA A 162 -8.64 0.56 -15.97
CA ALA A 162 -7.32 0.75 -16.57
C ALA A 162 -6.64 -0.59 -16.91
N VAL A 163 -6.72 -1.57 -16.02
CA VAL A 163 -6.18 -2.93 -16.26
C VAL A 163 -6.86 -3.56 -17.47
N ARG A 164 -8.20 -3.56 -17.53
CA ARG A 164 -8.95 -4.15 -18.66
C ARG A 164 -8.61 -3.48 -19.98
N ALA A 165 -8.49 -2.14 -19.97
CA ALA A 165 -8.17 -1.37 -21.18
C ALA A 165 -6.77 -1.66 -21.72
N ASP A 166 -5.78 -1.87 -20.82
CA ASP A 166 -4.38 -2.07 -21.21
C ASP A 166 -4.05 -3.54 -21.53
N THR A 167 -4.59 -4.46 -20.73
CA THR A 167 -4.19 -5.88 -20.79
C THR A 167 -5.21 -6.77 -21.48
N GLY A 168 -6.47 -6.35 -21.60
CA GLY A 168 -7.59 -7.19 -22.05
C GLY A 168 -7.97 -8.32 -21.06
N ARG A 169 -7.42 -8.30 -19.84
CA ARG A 169 -7.62 -9.38 -18.86
C ARG A 169 -8.72 -9.08 -17.87
N THR A 170 -9.22 -10.16 -17.23
CA THR A 170 -10.20 -10.06 -16.14
C THR A 170 -9.65 -9.22 -15.00
N ALA A 171 -10.39 -8.18 -14.63
CA ALA A 171 -10.08 -7.33 -13.49
C ALA A 171 -11.31 -7.18 -12.60
N LEU A 172 -11.19 -7.62 -11.36
CA LEU A 172 -12.22 -7.59 -10.33
C LEU A 172 -11.88 -6.54 -9.27
N VAL A 173 -12.90 -5.99 -8.61
CA VAL A 173 -12.71 -5.01 -7.54
C VAL A 173 -13.03 -5.65 -6.20
N SER A 174 -12.08 -5.65 -5.28
CA SER A 174 -12.30 -6.06 -3.89
C SER A 174 -12.23 -4.90 -2.92
N GLY A 175 -11.70 -3.77 -3.36
CA GLY A 175 -11.21 -2.76 -2.44
C GLY A 175 -9.86 -3.12 -1.80
N PRO A 176 -9.37 -2.28 -0.90
CA PRO A 176 -8.08 -2.50 -0.24
C PRO A 176 -8.10 -3.71 0.71
N VAL A 177 -6.91 -4.28 0.96
CA VAL A 177 -6.75 -5.38 1.93
C VAL A 177 -6.09 -4.87 3.20
N VAL A 178 -6.72 -5.22 4.33
CA VAL A 178 -6.24 -4.87 5.67
C VAL A 178 -6.61 -5.96 6.67
N ALA A 179 -5.80 -6.14 7.70
CA ALA A 179 -6.08 -7.11 8.77
C ALA A 179 -7.36 -6.75 9.55
N PRO A 180 -8.18 -7.73 9.99
CA PRO A 180 -9.46 -7.49 10.66
C PRO A 180 -9.38 -6.59 11.88
N ARG A 181 -8.25 -6.63 12.61
CA ARG A 181 -8.00 -5.80 13.80
C ARG A 181 -8.17 -4.29 13.57
N PHE A 182 -8.02 -3.79 12.33
CA PHE A 182 -8.25 -2.39 11.98
C PHE A 182 -9.74 -2.04 11.81
N ARG A 183 -10.61 -3.04 11.67
CA ARG A 183 -12.06 -2.88 11.55
C ARG A 183 -12.78 -3.10 12.89
N SER A 184 -12.09 -3.67 13.86
CA SER A 184 -12.62 -3.92 15.21
C SER A 184 -12.54 -2.63 16.01
N LYS A 185 -13.67 -2.17 16.55
CA LYS A 185 -13.71 -1.04 17.49
C LYS A 185 -13.34 -1.56 18.87
N SER A 186 -12.16 -1.21 19.37
CA SER A 186 -11.88 -1.36 20.79
C SER A 186 -12.81 -0.43 21.57
N ARG A 187 -13.41 -0.95 22.66
CA ARG A 187 -14.25 -0.16 23.58
C ARG A 187 -13.46 0.36 24.78
N ALA A 188 -12.28 -0.20 25.04
CA ALA A 188 -11.43 0.24 26.14
C ALA A 188 -10.61 1.45 25.73
N PRO A 189 -10.43 2.46 26.61
CA PRO A 189 -9.48 3.54 26.40
C PRO A 189 -8.08 2.97 26.14
N SER A 190 -7.41 3.46 25.12
CA SER A 190 -6.04 3.05 24.80
C SER A 190 -5.04 3.82 25.68
N HIS A 191 -3.85 3.26 25.86
CA HIS A 191 -2.75 3.99 26.52
C HIS A 191 -2.40 5.29 25.75
N TRP A 192 -2.64 5.34 24.43
CA TRP A 192 -2.45 6.54 23.61
C TRP A 192 -3.35 7.70 24.06
N GLU A 193 -4.62 7.46 24.36
CA GLU A 193 -5.53 8.49 24.84
C GLU A 193 -5.05 9.09 26.17
N TYR A 194 -4.57 8.24 27.06
CA TYR A 194 -3.99 8.69 28.34
C TYR A 194 -2.72 9.51 28.12
N ASP A 195 -1.80 9.03 27.26
CA ASP A 195 -0.55 9.72 26.95
C ASP A 195 -0.82 11.06 26.28
N PHE A 196 -1.76 11.15 25.34
CA PHE A 196 -2.11 12.40 24.67
C PHE A 196 -2.72 13.42 25.64
N ALA A 197 -3.64 12.97 26.52
CA ALA A 197 -4.23 13.83 27.53
C ALA A 197 -3.18 14.39 28.52
N ARG A 198 -2.19 13.59 28.87
CA ARG A 198 -1.09 13.98 29.77
C ARG A 198 -0.09 14.92 29.08
N LEU A 199 0.26 14.66 27.81
CA LEU A 199 1.29 15.43 27.10
C LEU A 199 0.78 16.76 26.57
N ALA A 200 -0.48 16.84 26.17
CA ALA A 200 -1.08 18.03 25.57
C ALA A 200 -2.57 18.15 25.97
N PRO A 201 -2.87 18.53 27.23
CA PRO A 201 -4.25 18.66 27.68
C PRO A 201 -5.07 19.59 26.77
N GLY A 202 -6.26 19.11 26.36
CA GLY A 202 -7.18 19.86 25.51
C GLY A 202 -6.83 19.92 24.02
N ARG A 203 -5.68 19.39 23.58
CA ARG A 203 -5.32 19.32 22.16
C ARG A 203 -5.71 18.00 21.53
N ALA A 204 -6.39 18.05 20.39
CA ALA A 204 -6.78 16.86 19.66
C ALA A 204 -5.60 16.30 18.83
N PRO A 205 -5.35 14.97 18.87
CA PRO A 205 -4.23 14.35 18.16
C PRO A 205 -4.50 14.22 16.66
N VAL A 206 -3.50 14.61 15.85
CA VAL A 206 -3.46 14.50 14.39
C VAL A 206 -2.24 13.68 14.00
N LEU A 207 -2.44 12.60 13.26
CA LEU A 207 -1.38 11.68 12.88
C LEU A 207 -0.72 12.10 11.56
N LEU A 208 0.61 12.17 11.52
CA LEU A 208 1.41 12.36 10.29
C LEU A 208 2.16 11.08 9.98
N SER A 209 1.87 10.47 8.83
CA SER A 209 2.58 9.28 8.35
C SER A 209 3.73 9.65 7.42
N THR A 210 4.90 9.02 7.65
CA THR A 210 6.05 9.08 6.75
C THR A 210 6.47 7.69 6.25
N GLY A 211 5.59 6.70 6.44
CA GLY A 211 5.85 5.31 6.07
C GLY A 211 6.96 4.65 6.89
N ALA A 212 7.28 3.42 6.53
CA ALA A 212 8.22 2.58 7.27
C ALA A 212 9.66 3.15 7.33
N TRP A 213 10.03 3.98 6.37
CA TRP A 213 11.39 4.52 6.21
C TRP A 213 11.53 6.00 6.58
N GLY A 214 10.48 6.62 7.09
CA GLY A 214 10.52 8.03 7.50
C GLY A 214 10.64 9.00 6.31
N VAL A 215 10.08 8.65 5.16
CA VAL A 215 10.16 9.45 3.95
C VAL A 215 9.12 10.57 3.96
N GLY A 216 9.56 11.80 3.75
CA GLY A 216 8.66 12.95 3.64
C GLY A 216 9.42 14.27 3.58
N SER A 217 8.84 15.25 2.85
CA SER A 217 9.39 16.60 2.77
C SER A 217 8.80 17.50 3.86
N ALA A 218 9.65 18.29 4.50
CA ALA A 218 9.27 19.30 5.49
C ALA A 218 8.32 18.80 6.60
N VAL A 219 8.54 17.55 7.05
CA VAL A 219 7.71 16.88 8.08
C VAL A 219 7.73 17.69 9.39
N ALA A 220 8.92 18.13 9.82
CA ALA A 220 9.08 18.92 11.03
C ALA A 220 8.36 20.29 10.95
N ASP A 221 8.39 20.94 9.78
CA ASP A 221 7.72 22.24 9.59
C ASP A 221 6.20 22.06 9.57
N THR A 222 5.71 20.99 8.93
CA THR A 222 4.29 20.65 8.96
C THR A 222 3.81 20.37 10.39
N ALA A 223 4.56 19.58 11.15
CA ALA A 223 4.25 19.29 12.55
C ALA A 223 4.25 20.57 13.41
N ARG A 224 5.24 21.46 13.22
CA ARG A 224 5.31 22.74 13.93
C ARG A 224 4.11 23.64 13.61
N SER A 225 3.69 23.71 12.35
CA SER A 225 2.54 24.50 11.94
C SER A 225 1.24 23.98 12.55
N LEU A 226 1.04 22.64 12.58
CA LEU A 226 -0.12 22.04 13.23
C LEU A 226 -0.12 22.27 14.74
N ALA A 227 1.05 22.21 15.41
CA ALA A 227 1.16 22.49 16.84
C ALA A 227 0.85 23.97 17.16
N GLY A 228 1.27 24.89 16.28
CA GLY A 228 0.94 26.31 16.35
C GLY A 228 -0.54 26.62 16.14
N ASP A 229 -1.22 25.76 15.38
CA ASP A 229 -2.67 25.86 15.09
C ASP A 229 -3.54 25.14 16.17
N GLY A 230 -2.94 24.71 17.28
CA GLY A 230 -3.65 24.14 18.43
C GLY A 230 -3.82 22.61 18.43
N TRP A 231 -3.32 21.90 17.41
CA TRP A 231 -3.37 20.44 17.34
C TRP A 231 -2.23 19.77 18.11
N LEU A 232 -2.37 18.47 18.42
CA LEU A 232 -1.26 17.62 18.85
C LEU A 232 -0.77 16.78 17.65
N PRO A 233 0.28 17.18 16.95
CA PRO A 233 0.86 16.37 15.86
C PRO A 233 1.59 15.15 16.43
N VAL A 234 1.16 13.97 16.02
CA VAL A 234 1.81 12.69 16.29
C VAL A 234 2.50 12.24 15.01
N VAL A 235 3.83 12.26 14.97
CA VAL A 235 4.61 11.97 13.76
C VAL A 235 5.10 10.53 13.79
N LEU A 236 4.61 9.69 12.87
CA LEU A 236 5.13 8.36 12.63
C LEU A 236 6.44 8.44 11.85
N CYS A 237 7.55 8.28 12.53
CA CYS A 237 8.90 8.34 11.95
C CYS A 237 9.35 6.99 11.37
N GLY A 238 8.56 5.93 11.54
CA GLY A 238 8.92 4.59 11.13
C GLY A 238 10.25 4.14 11.75
N ARG A 239 11.18 3.71 10.90
CA ARG A 239 12.53 3.29 11.34
C ARG A 239 13.59 4.41 11.23
N ASP A 240 13.16 5.66 10.99
CA ASP A 240 14.06 6.81 10.91
C ASP A 240 14.33 7.43 12.29
N ARG A 241 15.41 6.99 12.93
CA ARG A 241 15.85 7.52 14.23
C ARG A 241 16.24 9.01 14.18
N ALA A 242 16.71 9.51 13.03
CA ALA A 242 17.09 10.92 12.89
C ALA A 242 15.83 11.81 12.84
N LEU A 243 14.82 11.42 12.10
CA LEU A 243 13.51 12.08 12.08
C LEU A 243 12.89 12.06 13.48
N MET A 244 12.91 10.92 14.17
CA MET A 244 12.37 10.80 15.53
C MET A 244 13.06 11.75 16.50
N ARG A 245 14.40 11.81 16.51
CA ARG A 245 15.13 12.77 17.35
C ARG A 245 14.83 14.24 17.01
N ARG A 246 14.63 14.53 15.74
CA ARG A 246 14.30 15.89 15.28
C ARG A 246 12.89 16.30 15.69
N THR A 247 11.91 15.44 15.54
CA THR A 247 10.53 15.72 15.94
C THR A 247 10.36 15.79 17.46
N ALA A 248 11.08 14.96 18.23
CA ALA A 248 11.07 14.99 19.69
C ALA A 248 11.60 16.32 20.31
N ARG A 249 12.31 17.13 19.52
CA ARG A 249 12.79 18.46 19.95
C ARG A 249 11.79 19.59 19.67
N LEU A 250 10.69 19.29 19.00
CA LEU A 250 9.68 20.31 18.66
C LEU A 250 8.67 20.44 19.79
N PRO A 251 8.43 21.65 20.33
CA PRO A 251 7.41 21.87 21.35
C PRO A 251 6.02 21.46 20.83
N GLY A 252 5.27 20.73 21.64
CA GLY A 252 3.90 20.31 21.30
C GLY A 252 3.80 19.27 20.18
N VAL A 253 4.87 18.58 19.85
CA VAL A 253 4.92 17.50 18.83
C VAL A 253 5.36 16.20 19.48
N LEU A 254 4.67 15.11 19.13
CA LEU A 254 5.04 13.76 19.56
C LEU A 254 5.65 12.98 18.40
N GLY A 255 6.95 12.71 18.46
CA GLY A 255 7.62 11.81 17.51
C GLY A 255 7.52 10.36 17.96
N GLN A 256 6.98 9.48 17.08
CA GLN A 256 6.90 8.05 17.33
C GLN A 256 7.73 7.27 16.31
N GLY A 257 8.44 6.24 16.78
CA GLY A 257 9.14 5.30 15.93
C GLY A 257 8.20 4.30 15.26
N TRP A 258 8.62 3.05 15.19
CA TRP A 258 7.77 1.97 14.73
C TRP A 258 6.72 1.62 15.77
N VAL A 259 5.43 1.69 15.40
CA VAL A 259 4.29 1.42 16.29
C VAL A 259 3.72 0.04 15.95
N PRO A 260 3.78 -0.94 16.86
CA PRO A 260 3.21 -2.28 16.64
C PRO A 260 1.68 -2.33 16.80
N ASP A 261 1.13 -1.48 17.64
CA ASP A 261 -0.30 -1.38 17.99
C ASP A 261 -1.01 -0.26 17.22
N MET A 262 -0.75 -0.18 15.92
CA MET A 262 -1.37 0.79 15.01
C MET A 262 -2.90 0.88 15.10
N PRO A 263 -3.67 -0.21 15.34
CA PRO A 263 -5.11 -0.10 15.52
C PRO A 263 -5.51 0.79 16.70
N GLU A 264 -4.83 0.68 17.82
CA GLU A 264 -5.10 1.49 19.02
C GLU A 264 -4.71 2.96 18.80
N LEU A 265 -3.55 3.20 18.16
CA LEU A 265 -3.14 4.55 17.80
C LEU A 265 -4.14 5.21 16.85
N LEU A 266 -4.60 4.50 15.82
CA LEU A 266 -5.59 5.02 14.87
C LEU A 266 -6.93 5.30 15.55
N ALA A 267 -7.36 4.49 16.50
CA ALA A 267 -8.58 4.74 17.28
C ALA A 267 -8.50 6.02 18.12
N SER A 268 -7.29 6.44 18.49
CA SER A 268 -7.03 7.57 19.40
C SER A 268 -6.77 8.90 18.68
N VAL A 269 -6.71 8.92 17.33
CA VAL A 269 -6.45 10.14 16.56
C VAL A 269 -7.68 10.63 15.80
N ARG A 270 -7.70 11.93 15.46
CA ARG A 270 -8.84 12.55 14.76
C ARG A 270 -8.76 12.42 13.25
N VAL A 271 -7.56 12.53 12.69
CA VAL A 271 -7.31 12.53 11.25
C VAL A 271 -5.90 12.02 10.97
N LEU A 272 -5.70 11.38 9.83
CA LEU A 272 -4.39 11.01 9.30
C LEU A 272 -3.99 11.96 8.18
N ILE A 273 -2.79 12.52 8.26
CA ILE A 273 -2.09 13.18 7.15
C ILE A 273 -1.10 12.16 6.57
N ASP A 274 -1.27 11.83 5.30
CA ASP A 274 -0.48 10.81 4.61
C ASP A 274 0.15 11.38 3.34
N ASN A 275 1.28 10.78 2.92
CA ASN A 275 2.05 11.27 1.78
C ASN A 275 2.28 10.25 0.67
N ALA A 276 1.60 9.12 0.72
CA ALA A 276 1.84 8.04 -0.26
C ALA A 276 0.57 7.28 -0.69
N ALA A 277 -0.58 7.52 -0.04
CA ALA A 277 -1.79 6.70 -0.19
C ALA A 277 -1.52 5.19 0.02
N GLY A 278 -0.56 4.89 0.91
CA GLY A 278 -0.11 3.53 1.17
C GLY A 278 -0.90 2.82 2.27
N GLN A 279 -0.31 1.76 2.82
CA GLN A 279 -0.99 0.89 3.78
C GLN A 279 -1.46 1.60 5.04
N THR A 280 -0.75 2.65 5.52
CA THR A 280 -1.21 3.43 6.67
C THR A 280 -2.52 4.16 6.37
N ALA A 281 -2.68 4.69 5.15
CA ALA A 281 -3.92 5.32 4.71
C ALA A 281 -5.06 4.29 4.63
N VAL A 282 -4.81 3.09 4.10
CA VAL A 282 -5.77 1.98 4.06
C VAL A 282 -6.21 1.56 5.47
N GLN A 283 -5.26 1.46 6.40
CA GLN A 283 -5.52 1.16 7.81
C GLN A 283 -6.41 2.23 8.46
N ALA A 284 -6.12 3.51 8.18
CA ALA A 284 -6.93 4.63 8.66
C ALA A 284 -8.37 4.58 8.13
N LEU A 285 -8.57 4.32 6.81
CA LEU A 285 -9.90 4.12 6.23
C LEU A 285 -10.66 3.01 6.93
N ALA A 286 -10.03 1.86 7.16
CA ALA A 286 -10.64 0.71 7.82
C ALA A 286 -11.01 1.00 9.28
N SER A 287 -10.21 1.82 9.97
CA SER A 287 -10.46 2.27 11.34
C SER A 287 -11.46 3.45 11.42
N GLY A 288 -11.96 3.93 10.29
CA GLY A 288 -12.87 5.08 10.24
C GLY A 288 -12.19 6.41 10.56
N VAL A 289 -10.88 6.52 10.35
CA VAL A 289 -10.10 7.75 10.51
C VAL A 289 -10.02 8.46 9.17
N PRO A 290 -10.45 9.74 9.07
CA PRO A 290 -10.32 10.51 7.85
C PRO A 290 -8.88 10.68 7.41
N VAL A 291 -8.65 10.73 6.09
CA VAL A 291 -7.32 10.81 5.47
C VAL A 291 -7.18 12.11 4.68
N ILE A 292 -6.07 12.79 4.87
CA ILE A 292 -5.63 13.96 4.08
C ILE A 292 -4.31 13.61 3.41
N GLY A 293 -4.26 13.66 2.09
CA GLY A 293 -3.02 13.58 1.33
C GLY A 293 -2.31 14.94 1.34
N TYR A 294 -1.03 14.97 1.76
CA TYR A 294 -0.27 16.21 1.80
C TYR A 294 1.21 15.97 1.53
N ARG A 295 1.84 16.84 0.72
CA ARG A 295 3.25 16.76 0.32
C ARG A 295 3.65 15.34 -0.10
N PRO A 296 2.99 14.79 -1.11
CA PRO A 296 3.20 13.39 -1.49
C PRO A 296 4.63 13.11 -1.93
N VAL A 297 5.08 11.90 -1.65
CA VAL A 297 6.32 11.37 -2.21
C VAL A 297 6.22 11.42 -3.73
N PRO A 298 7.20 11.98 -4.45
CA PRO A 298 7.18 12.03 -5.91
C PRO A 298 6.98 10.64 -6.54
N GLY A 299 6.44 10.61 -7.76
CA GLY A 299 6.14 9.38 -8.47
C GLY A 299 4.87 8.71 -7.96
N HIS A 300 4.91 7.41 -7.62
CA HIS A 300 3.75 6.62 -7.22
C HIS A 300 2.96 7.23 -6.05
N GLY A 301 3.64 7.86 -5.08
CA GLY A 301 2.95 8.49 -3.95
C GLY A 301 2.09 9.68 -4.39
N ALA A 302 2.58 10.51 -5.31
CA ALA A 302 1.82 11.64 -5.84
C ALA A 302 0.62 11.18 -6.68
N GLU A 303 0.79 10.14 -7.47
CA GLU A 303 -0.29 9.54 -8.26
C GLU A 303 -1.32 8.89 -7.34
N GLY A 304 -0.88 8.08 -6.37
CA GLY A 304 -1.75 7.42 -5.39
C GLY A 304 -2.59 8.40 -4.56
N VAL A 305 -1.99 9.49 -4.07
CA VAL A 305 -2.70 10.54 -3.33
C VAL A 305 -3.79 11.20 -4.18
N ARG A 306 -3.50 11.49 -5.47
CA ARG A 306 -4.51 12.06 -6.39
C ARG A 306 -5.65 11.07 -6.68
N SER A 307 -5.32 9.81 -6.97
CA SER A 307 -6.32 8.77 -7.28
C SER A 307 -7.20 8.47 -6.06
N MET A 308 -6.61 8.38 -4.87
CA MET A 308 -7.36 8.19 -3.63
C MET A 308 -8.31 9.37 -3.34
N ALA A 309 -7.88 10.60 -3.63
CA ALA A 309 -8.73 11.78 -3.48
C ALA A 309 -9.83 11.84 -4.55
N ALA A 310 -9.55 11.47 -5.80
CA ALA A 310 -10.54 11.38 -6.88
C ALA A 310 -11.63 10.33 -6.55
N ALA A 311 -11.25 9.20 -5.94
CA ALA A 311 -12.19 8.20 -5.43
C ALA A 311 -12.99 8.69 -4.19
N GLY A 312 -12.71 9.90 -3.68
CA GLY A 312 -13.39 10.48 -2.51
C GLY A 312 -13.03 9.82 -1.19
N LEU A 313 -11.95 9.04 -1.15
CA LEU A 313 -11.44 8.35 0.03
C LEU A 313 -10.52 9.21 0.89
N SER A 314 -9.99 10.29 0.32
CA SER A 314 -9.17 11.27 1.02
C SER A 314 -9.43 12.69 0.51
N VAL A 315 -8.80 13.68 1.14
CA VAL A 315 -8.70 15.06 0.63
C VAL A 315 -7.26 15.33 0.27
N HIS A 316 -6.99 15.87 -0.92
CA HIS A 316 -5.62 16.28 -1.29
C HIS A 316 -5.44 17.78 -0.98
N ALA A 317 -4.63 18.08 0.03
CA ALA A 317 -4.21 19.45 0.36
C ALA A 317 -2.91 19.78 -0.39
N ARG A 318 -2.93 20.85 -1.19
CA ARG A 318 -1.80 21.24 -2.06
C ARG A 318 -0.80 22.16 -1.37
N ASN A 319 -1.25 22.86 -0.32
CA ASN A 319 -0.47 23.81 0.45
C ASN A 319 -0.86 23.80 1.93
N LEU A 320 -0.10 24.50 2.77
CA LEU A 320 -0.34 24.51 4.22
C LEU A 320 -1.72 25.09 4.60
N PRO A 321 -2.19 26.21 4.05
CA PRO A 321 -3.53 26.70 4.35
C PRO A 321 -4.65 25.71 4.00
N GLU A 322 -4.53 24.97 2.88
CA GLU A 322 -5.48 23.91 2.54
C GLU A 322 -5.41 22.75 3.53
N LEU A 323 -4.20 22.38 4.00
CA LEU A 323 -4.02 21.35 5.01
C LEU A 323 -4.72 21.72 6.31
N LEU A 324 -4.46 22.92 6.87
CA LEU A 324 -5.04 23.35 8.14
C LEU A 324 -6.58 23.36 8.05
N ARG A 325 -7.15 23.97 7.00
CA ARG A 325 -8.60 23.91 6.77
C ARG A 325 -9.16 22.49 6.62
N ALA A 326 -8.42 21.58 6.02
CA ALA A 326 -8.84 20.20 5.88
C ALA A 326 -8.79 19.45 7.23
N VAL A 327 -7.78 19.74 8.06
CA VAL A 327 -7.68 19.19 9.42
C VAL A 327 -8.85 19.68 10.27
N ASP A 328 -9.12 20.99 10.33
CA ASP A 328 -10.24 21.55 11.07
C ASP A 328 -11.57 20.89 10.70
N ARG A 329 -11.82 20.79 9.40
CA ARG A 329 -13.06 20.24 8.87
C ARG A 329 -13.23 18.73 9.13
N LEU A 330 -12.14 17.95 9.09
CA LEU A 330 -12.19 16.48 9.20
C LEU A 330 -11.93 15.97 10.61
N ALA A 331 -11.22 16.73 11.45
CA ALA A 331 -11.00 16.39 12.86
C ALA A 331 -12.24 16.66 13.71
N SER A 332 -13.04 17.66 13.31
CA SER A 332 -14.30 18.01 13.98
C SER A 332 -15.45 17.09 13.55
N ALA A 333 -16.45 16.92 14.41
CA ALA A 333 -17.68 16.24 14.05
C ALA A 333 -18.43 17.04 12.97
N GLY A 334 -19.01 16.36 11.98
CA GLY A 334 -19.78 17.02 10.93
C GLY A 334 -19.83 16.23 9.63
N ALA A 335 -20.68 16.69 8.72
CA ALA A 335 -21.03 15.99 7.47
C ALA A 335 -19.82 15.65 6.57
N ALA A 336 -18.77 16.47 6.56
CA ALA A 336 -17.58 16.19 5.74
C ALA A 336 -16.80 14.98 6.27
N ARG A 337 -16.60 14.93 7.59
CA ARG A 337 -16.00 13.78 8.27
C ARG A 337 -16.82 12.51 8.04
N ASP A 338 -18.13 12.59 8.28
CA ASP A 338 -19.02 11.43 8.19
C ASP A 338 -19.10 10.88 6.77
N ARG A 339 -19.16 11.75 5.76
CA ARG A 339 -19.11 11.32 4.35
C ARG A 339 -17.81 10.60 4.01
N GLN A 340 -16.65 11.11 4.45
CA GLN A 340 -15.39 10.45 4.13
C GLN A 340 -15.26 9.11 4.86
N ARG A 341 -15.71 9.02 6.10
CA ARG A 341 -15.75 7.76 6.86
C ARG A 341 -16.66 6.73 6.21
N ALA A 342 -17.84 7.14 5.77
CA ALA A 342 -18.78 6.26 5.08
C ALA A 342 -18.19 5.72 3.76
N ARG A 343 -17.55 6.58 2.96
CA ARG A 343 -16.85 6.18 1.74
C ARG A 343 -15.68 5.25 2.03
N GLY A 344 -14.88 5.55 3.07
CA GLY A 344 -13.78 4.69 3.50
C GLY A 344 -14.26 3.29 3.91
N ALA A 345 -15.36 3.19 4.65
CA ALA A 345 -15.95 1.91 5.02
C ALA A 345 -16.49 1.15 3.79
N ALA A 346 -17.12 1.85 2.84
CA ALA A 346 -17.68 1.28 1.62
C ALA A 346 -16.61 0.83 0.61
N ALA A 347 -15.36 1.28 0.75
CA ALA A 347 -14.27 0.89 -0.16
C ALA A 347 -13.87 -0.59 -0.05
N PHE A 348 -14.22 -1.27 1.04
CA PHE A 348 -13.92 -2.69 1.27
C PHE A 348 -15.07 -3.57 0.78
N THR A 349 -15.17 -3.78 -0.52
CA THR A 349 -16.36 -4.32 -1.20
C THR A 349 -16.45 -5.84 -1.18
N ALA A 350 -15.30 -6.55 -1.28
CA ALA A 350 -15.27 -8.01 -1.35
C ALA A 350 -14.02 -8.60 -0.66
N ASP A 351 -14.02 -9.90 -0.46
CA ASP A 351 -12.82 -10.61 0.01
C ASP A 351 -11.90 -10.96 -1.17
N ALA A 352 -10.78 -10.25 -1.28
CA ALA A 352 -9.78 -10.47 -2.32
C ALA A 352 -9.24 -11.92 -2.34
N ALA A 353 -9.09 -12.54 -1.16
CA ALA A 353 -8.64 -13.93 -1.09
C ALA A 353 -9.68 -14.90 -1.65
N ALA A 354 -10.98 -14.61 -1.42
CA ALA A 354 -12.07 -15.36 -2.04
C ALA A 354 -12.05 -15.22 -3.56
N LEU A 355 -12.00 -14.00 -4.08
CA LEU A 355 -11.95 -13.74 -5.53
C LEU A 355 -10.78 -14.45 -6.20
N ILE A 356 -9.58 -14.42 -5.60
CA ILE A 356 -8.39 -15.11 -6.11
C ILE A 356 -8.59 -16.63 -6.05
N SER A 357 -9.06 -17.15 -4.92
CA SER A 357 -9.26 -18.55 -4.69
C SER A 357 -10.31 -19.14 -5.65
N ASP A 358 -11.41 -18.44 -5.85
CA ASP A 358 -12.53 -18.91 -6.69
C ASP A 358 -12.16 -18.85 -8.19
N PHE A 359 -11.39 -17.84 -8.62
CA PHE A 359 -10.86 -17.78 -9.98
C PHE A 359 -9.88 -18.92 -10.30
N CYS A 360 -9.06 -19.33 -9.35
CA CYS A 360 -8.09 -20.42 -9.51
C CYS A 360 -8.71 -21.82 -9.34
N LEU A 361 -10.03 -21.93 -9.18
CA LEU A 361 -10.72 -23.21 -9.28
C LEU A 361 -10.71 -23.67 -10.75
N PRO A 362 -10.42 -24.95 -11.04
CA PRO A 362 -10.79 -25.52 -12.34
C PRO A 362 -12.31 -25.43 -12.43
N GLY A 363 -12.80 -24.59 -13.35
CA GLY A 363 -14.24 -24.55 -13.66
C GLY A 363 -14.71 -25.97 -14.02
N PRO A 364 -15.98 -26.33 -13.78
CA PRO A 364 -16.55 -27.51 -14.39
C PRO A 364 -16.45 -27.31 -15.91
N ASP A 365 -15.57 -28.11 -16.54
CA ASP A 365 -15.37 -28.28 -17.97
C ASP A 365 -15.76 -27.10 -18.88
N HIS A 366 -14.82 -26.21 -19.13
CA HIS A 366 -14.76 -25.54 -20.42
C HIS A 366 -13.75 -26.31 -21.28
N GLY A 367 -14.25 -27.39 -21.90
CA GLY A 367 -13.57 -28.07 -22.97
C GLY A 367 -13.23 -27.07 -24.09
N PRO A 368 -12.13 -27.29 -24.84
CA PRO A 368 -11.74 -26.43 -25.95
C PRO A 368 -12.82 -26.51 -27.03
N SER A 369 -13.42 -25.35 -27.36
CA SER A 369 -14.20 -25.17 -28.57
C SER A 369 -13.31 -24.67 -29.70
#